data_886f8a69fd048d272dcf661c15e9f32b
#
_entry.id   886f8a69fd048d272dcf661c15e9f32b
#
_cell.length_a   1.000
_cell.length_b   1.000
_cell.length_c   1.000
_cell.angle_alpha   90.00
_cell.angle_beta   90.00
_cell.angle_gamma   90.00
#
_symmetry.space_group_name_H-M   'P 1'
#
loop_
_entity.id
_entity.type
_entity.pdbx_description
1 polymer ?
#
loop_
_entity_poly.entity_id
_entity_poly.type
_entity_poly.pdbx_seq_one_letter_code
_entity_poly.pdbx_strand_id
1 'polypeptide(L)'
;MAEFYFTAVIANGYEYRNTPDNYRHFLMELPVNKEELTYIFKEIGLELDAKPGEYIFEIADFYLPGVNAKRLFKETENIDELNYLADILSNLDGNEYRVFTAAVKAQEHTRSVADLINLALNTEYYSFIPDIYDYDDYGRYKAEESGIKIGELGDLEDFVNFWDYGERCKKNNKAVFLDSYGVLEKGGAEFTERYNGDLNTIPKEYSITTDALSEIEIEDSMGLAVRIDEYLRANHPDYDRVYSEIIEIQQDLSDNILHGKTHRLKQVFNEMGLTSADEPYKSLCEFEKNYPKRLFMIYQLKDDDSTRGLRFESLEHIKKINNCPLSKTMSLFIPRE
;
A
#
# COMPACT_ATOMS: atom_id res chain seq x y z
N MET A 1 14.74 21.57 -12.17
CA MET A 1 13.93 20.56 -11.51
C MET A 1 13.61 21.10 -10.13
N ALA A 2 12.35 21.17 -9.73
CA ALA A 2 12.05 21.47 -8.34
C ALA A 2 12.49 20.23 -7.55
N GLU A 3 13.48 20.38 -6.67
CA GLU A 3 13.82 19.32 -5.73
C GLU A 3 12.65 19.19 -4.78
N PHE A 4 11.89 18.11 -4.91
CA PHE A 4 10.82 17.78 -3.97
C PHE A 4 11.47 17.19 -2.72
N TYR A 5 11.26 17.85 -1.60
CA TYR A 5 11.72 17.36 -0.31
C TYR A 5 10.52 16.87 0.49
N PHE A 6 10.55 15.60 0.85
CA PHE A 6 9.61 14.99 1.77
C PHE A 6 10.41 14.43 2.93
N THR A 7 10.47 15.17 4.02
CA THR A 7 11.16 14.73 5.23
C THR A 7 10.17 14.43 6.34
N ALA A 8 10.47 13.40 7.11
CA ALA A 8 9.67 12.99 8.26
C ALA A 8 10.55 12.70 9.46
N VAL A 9 10.10 13.05 10.65
CA VAL A 9 10.65 12.53 11.89
C VAL A 9 9.91 11.23 12.18
N ILE A 10 10.63 10.11 12.18
CA ILE A 10 10.12 8.80 12.59
C ILE A 10 10.56 8.53 14.03
N ALA A 11 9.71 7.92 14.83
CA ALA A 11 9.97 7.66 16.23
C ALA A 11 9.44 6.29 16.67
N ASN A 12 10.04 5.75 17.74
CA ASN A 12 9.50 4.58 18.43
C ASN A 12 8.17 4.95 19.10
N GLY A 13 7.07 4.38 18.59
CA GLY A 13 5.72 4.72 19.02
C GLY A 13 5.40 4.33 20.47
N TYR A 14 6.05 3.27 20.98
CA TYR A 14 5.91 2.90 22.39
C TYR A 14 6.58 3.94 23.31
N GLU A 15 7.82 4.33 23.00
CA GLU A 15 8.55 5.32 23.78
C GLU A 15 7.87 6.68 23.74
N TYR A 16 7.45 7.13 22.56
CA TYR A 16 6.72 8.39 22.40
C TYR A 16 5.48 8.49 23.31
N ARG A 17 4.71 7.38 23.41
CA ARG A 17 3.52 7.38 24.27
C ARG A 17 3.81 7.27 25.76
N ASN A 18 4.91 6.62 26.15
CA ASN A 18 5.20 6.36 27.57
C ASN A 18 6.27 7.28 28.17
N THR A 19 7.15 7.85 27.35
CA THR A 19 8.26 8.73 27.76
C THR A 19 8.37 9.93 26.81
N PRO A 20 7.34 10.78 26.71
CA PRO A 20 7.26 11.84 25.67
C PRO A 20 8.40 12.86 25.73
N ASP A 21 9.06 13.00 26.88
CA ASP A 21 10.21 13.91 27.04
C ASP A 21 11.55 13.26 26.66
N ASN A 22 11.58 11.95 26.40
CA ASN A 22 12.81 11.21 26.08
C ASN A 22 12.51 9.93 25.28
N TYR A 23 12.22 10.07 23.99
CA TYR A 23 11.99 8.97 23.07
C TYR A 23 12.99 8.97 21.91
N ARG A 24 13.28 7.80 21.39
CA ARG A 24 14.16 7.67 20.21
C ARG A 24 13.43 8.09 18.95
N HIS A 25 14.04 8.97 18.19
CA HIS A 25 13.52 9.45 16.92
C HIS A 25 14.67 9.69 15.92
N PHE A 26 14.33 9.72 14.65
CA PHE A 26 15.26 9.97 13.56
C PHE A 26 14.60 10.85 12.49
N LEU A 27 15.37 11.80 11.92
CA LEU A 27 14.92 12.56 10.75
C LEU A 27 15.30 11.77 9.49
N MET A 28 14.33 11.44 8.65
CA MET A 28 14.57 10.74 7.40
C MET A 28 14.06 11.55 6.20
N GLU A 29 14.72 11.39 5.08
CA GLU A 29 14.30 11.90 3.77
C GLU A 29 13.68 10.77 2.97
N LEU A 30 12.56 11.00 2.31
CA LEU A 30 11.85 10.04 1.48
C LEU A 30 12.02 10.38 -0.01
N PRO A 31 12.17 9.40 -0.90
CA PRO A 31 12.15 7.96 -0.62
C PRO A 31 13.47 7.43 -0.03
N VAL A 32 13.39 6.47 0.89
CA VAL A 32 14.52 5.76 1.47
C VAL A 32 14.68 4.37 0.87
N ASN A 33 15.89 3.83 0.87
CA ASN A 33 16.15 2.44 0.49
C ASN A 33 16.16 1.50 1.71
N LYS A 34 16.21 0.18 1.46
CA LYS A 34 16.16 -0.85 2.52
C LYS A 34 17.30 -0.71 3.54
N GLU A 35 18.50 -0.41 3.09
CA GLU A 35 19.68 -0.30 3.98
C GLU A 35 19.54 0.89 4.93
N GLU A 36 19.10 2.01 4.41
CA GLU A 36 18.88 3.23 5.17
C GLU A 36 17.71 3.06 6.16
N LEU A 37 16.60 2.49 5.72
CA LEU A 37 15.46 2.23 6.61
C LEU A 37 15.81 1.24 7.72
N THR A 38 16.61 0.20 7.41
CA THR A 38 17.14 -0.74 8.41
C THR A 38 17.97 -0.03 9.47
N TYR A 39 18.85 0.87 9.04
CA TYR A 39 19.65 1.67 9.96
C TYR A 39 18.77 2.58 10.84
N ILE A 40 17.82 3.29 10.23
CA ILE A 40 16.90 4.18 10.94
C ILE A 40 16.08 3.42 12.01
N PHE A 41 15.50 2.28 11.63
CA PHE A 41 14.69 1.47 12.55
C PHE A 41 15.53 0.98 13.72
N LYS A 42 16.76 0.53 13.47
CA LYS A 42 17.70 0.14 14.54
C LYS A 42 18.01 1.28 15.49
N GLU A 43 18.23 2.49 14.99
CA GLU A 43 18.50 3.68 15.81
C GLU A 43 17.31 4.02 16.72
N ILE A 44 16.08 3.84 16.25
CA ILE A 44 14.90 4.04 17.07
C ILE A 44 14.48 2.78 17.86
N GLY A 45 15.25 1.68 17.76
CA GLY A 45 15.06 0.43 18.50
C GLY A 45 13.88 -0.38 18.02
N LEU A 46 13.68 -0.43 16.73
CA LEU A 46 12.70 -1.25 16.04
C LEU A 46 13.38 -2.13 14.98
N GLU A 47 12.68 -3.16 14.53
CA GLU A 47 13.08 -3.99 13.40
C GLU A 47 12.23 -3.64 12.17
N LEU A 48 12.63 -4.11 10.98
CA LEU A 48 11.94 -3.77 9.72
C LEU A 48 10.51 -4.31 9.62
N ASP A 49 10.15 -5.30 10.42
CA ASP A 49 8.81 -5.88 10.50
C ASP A 49 7.85 -5.09 11.41
N ALA A 50 8.31 -3.99 12.00
CA ALA A 50 7.49 -3.14 12.82
C ALA A 50 6.29 -2.58 12.02
N LYS A 51 5.13 -2.57 12.65
CA LYS A 51 3.85 -2.16 12.05
C LYS A 51 3.55 -0.69 12.33
N PRO A 52 2.72 -0.04 11.49
CA PRO A 52 2.18 1.27 11.82
C PRO A 52 1.59 1.33 13.23
N GLY A 53 2.03 2.30 14.02
CA GLY A 53 1.72 2.42 15.43
C GLY A 53 2.81 1.89 16.37
N GLU A 54 3.64 0.92 15.97
CA GLU A 54 4.88 0.60 16.66
C GLU A 54 5.95 1.64 16.33
N TYR A 55 5.97 2.11 15.10
CA TYR A 55 6.55 3.41 14.74
C TYR A 55 5.44 4.44 14.50
N ILE A 56 5.79 5.68 14.69
CA ILE A 56 4.98 6.85 14.35
C ILE A 56 5.84 7.85 13.60
N PHE A 57 5.23 8.73 12.84
CA PHE A 57 5.96 9.84 12.24
C PHE A 57 5.19 11.15 12.26
N GLU A 58 5.97 12.21 12.24
CA GLU A 58 5.53 13.55 11.97
C GLU A 58 6.24 14.05 10.72
N ILE A 59 5.47 14.50 9.74
CA ILE A 59 6.04 15.12 8.54
C ILE A 59 6.70 16.44 8.95
N ALA A 60 8.02 16.50 8.77
CA ALA A 60 8.82 17.67 9.14
C ALA A 60 8.80 18.72 8.03
N ASP A 61 8.95 18.28 6.77
CA ASP A 61 8.86 19.14 5.60
C ASP A 61 8.18 18.38 4.43
N PHE A 62 7.17 19.01 3.89
CA PHE A 62 6.43 18.57 2.72
C PHE A 62 6.16 19.82 1.89
N TYR A 63 7.02 20.05 0.92
CA TYR A 63 7.03 21.31 0.20
C TYR A 63 5.85 21.43 -0.79
N LEU A 64 4.68 21.66 -0.23
CA LEU A 64 3.51 22.11 -0.99
C LEU A 64 3.13 23.50 -0.50
N PRO A 65 3.34 24.56 -1.29
CA PRO A 65 3.06 25.92 -0.87
C PRO A 65 1.63 26.11 -0.41
N GLY A 66 1.45 26.51 0.86
CA GLY A 66 0.14 26.76 1.48
C GLY A 66 -0.67 25.50 1.85
N VAL A 67 -0.07 24.32 1.85
CA VAL A 67 -0.69 23.07 2.31
C VAL A 67 -0.12 22.70 3.68
N ASN A 68 -0.99 22.33 4.62
CA ASN A 68 -0.57 21.83 5.92
C ASN A 68 -0.46 20.31 5.88
N ALA A 69 0.77 19.78 5.91
CA ALA A 69 1.05 18.36 5.88
C ALA A 69 0.36 17.56 7.00
N LYS A 70 0.23 18.12 8.21
CA LYS A 70 -0.47 17.49 9.36
C LYS A 70 -1.96 17.19 9.09
N ARG A 71 -2.55 17.80 8.06
CA ARG A 71 -3.93 17.51 7.65
C ARG A 71 -4.02 16.41 6.61
N LEU A 72 -2.93 16.12 5.93
CA LEU A 72 -2.86 15.12 4.87
C LEU A 72 -2.44 13.74 5.40
N PHE A 73 -1.57 13.72 6.40
CA PHE A 73 -0.95 12.50 6.90
C PHE A 73 -1.28 12.28 8.37
N LYS A 74 -1.54 11.01 8.72
CA LYS A 74 -1.70 10.55 10.11
C LYS A 74 -0.34 10.12 10.65
N GLU A 75 -0.18 10.13 11.95
CA GLU A 75 1.04 9.66 12.63
C GLU A 75 1.33 8.15 12.40
N THR A 76 0.33 7.39 11.97
CA THR A 76 0.39 5.94 11.79
C THR A 76 0.20 5.50 10.34
N GLU A 77 0.65 6.30 9.38
CA GLU A 77 0.64 5.88 7.98
C GLU A 77 1.64 4.75 7.73
N ASN A 78 1.46 4.00 6.65
CA ASN A 78 2.41 2.97 6.26
C ASN A 78 3.63 3.60 5.57
N ILE A 79 4.84 3.21 6.01
CA ILE A 79 6.09 3.77 5.49
C ILE A 79 6.31 3.43 4.01
N ASP A 80 5.90 2.24 3.57
CA ASP A 80 6.05 1.82 2.18
C ASP A 80 5.15 2.64 1.25
N GLU A 81 3.92 2.99 1.68
CA GLU A 81 3.05 3.90 0.93
C GLU A 81 3.64 5.32 0.85
N LEU A 82 4.20 5.83 1.96
CA LEU A 82 4.84 7.14 1.97
C LEU A 82 6.08 7.18 1.09
N ASN A 83 6.86 6.11 1.11
CA ASN A 83 8.05 5.94 0.30
C ASN A 83 7.71 5.93 -1.20
N TYR A 84 6.66 5.20 -1.57
CA TYR A 84 6.15 5.14 -2.93
C TYR A 84 5.57 6.49 -3.38
N LEU A 85 4.79 7.15 -2.54
CA LEU A 85 4.29 8.50 -2.82
C LEU A 85 5.43 9.49 -3.06
N ALA A 86 6.46 9.46 -2.21
CA ALA A 86 7.62 10.34 -2.33
C ALA A 86 8.36 10.15 -3.65
N ASP A 87 8.53 8.91 -4.10
CA ASP A 87 9.12 8.62 -5.40
C ASP A 87 8.28 9.18 -6.55
N ILE A 88 6.97 8.92 -6.57
CA ILE A 88 6.09 9.46 -7.62
C ILE A 88 6.21 10.98 -7.68
N LEU A 89 6.13 11.65 -6.52
CA LEU A 89 6.20 13.11 -6.44
C LEU A 89 7.54 13.68 -6.89
N SER A 90 8.64 12.98 -6.61
CA SER A 90 9.98 13.39 -7.06
C SER A 90 10.17 13.30 -8.57
N ASN A 91 9.37 12.47 -9.24
CA ASN A 91 9.41 12.25 -10.68
C ASN A 91 8.42 13.14 -11.46
N LEU A 92 7.54 13.88 -10.79
CA LEU A 92 6.63 14.82 -11.45
C LEU A 92 7.40 15.96 -12.15
N ASP A 93 6.97 16.30 -13.33
CA ASP A 93 7.47 17.52 -13.98
C ASP A 93 6.91 18.80 -13.32
N GLY A 94 7.43 19.96 -13.70
CA GLY A 94 7.03 21.21 -13.06
C GLY A 94 5.56 21.59 -13.30
N ASN A 95 4.91 21.10 -14.36
CA ASN A 95 3.49 21.31 -14.61
C ASN A 95 2.65 20.32 -13.80
N GLU A 96 2.99 19.04 -13.84
CA GLU A 96 2.33 17.99 -13.04
C GLU A 96 2.37 18.31 -11.55
N TYR A 97 3.51 18.80 -11.05
CA TYR A 97 3.66 19.25 -9.68
C TYR A 97 2.72 20.41 -9.32
N ARG A 98 2.56 21.41 -10.23
CA ARG A 98 1.61 22.50 -10.02
C ARG A 98 0.16 22.01 -10.01
N VAL A 99 -0.18 21.12 -10.92
CA VAL A 99 -1.50 20.48 -10.98
C VAL A 99 -1.77 19.69 -9.70
N PHE A 100 -0.83 18.85 -9.27
CA PHE A 100 -0.94 18.11 -8.01
C PHE A 100 -1.16 19.04 -6.82
N THR A 101 -0.34 20.10 -6.71
CA THR A 101 -0.46 21.10 -5.64
C THR A 101 -1.83 21.78 -5.66
N ALA A 102 -2.33 22.15 -6.84
CA ALA A 102 -3.65 22.77 -7.03
C ALA A 102 -4.77 21.82 -6.60
N ALA A 103 -4.69 20.55 -6.99
CA ALA A 103 -5.67 19.54 -6.63
C ALA A 103 -5.69 19.25 -5.12
N VAL A 104 -4.52 19.19 -4.46
CA VAL A 104 -4.43 19.06 -3.00
C VAL A 104 -5.04 20.28 -2.31
N LYS A 105 -4.80 21.49 -2.79
CA LYS A 105 -5.44 22.72 -2.25
C LYS A 105 -6.95 22.70 -2.44
N ALA A 106 -7.45 22.16 -3.54
CA ALA A 106 -8.87 21.94 -3.80
C ALA A 106 -9.48 20.81 -2.96
N GLN A 107 -8.67 20.12 -2.16
CA GLN A 107 -9.05 18.93 -1.37
C GLN A 107 -9.58 17.77 -2.22
N GLU A 108 -9.06 17.65 -3.45
CA GLU A 108 -9.36 16.52 -4.33
C GLU A 108 -8.48 15.32 -3.96
N HIS A 109 -9.08 14.14 -3.76
CA HIS A 109 -8.37 12.90 -3.46
C HIS A 109 -7.27 13.05 -2.38
N THR A 110 -7.67 13.54 -1.18
CA THR A 110 -6.72 13.86 -0.10
C THR A 110 -7.06 13.22 1.24
N ARG A 111 -7.86 12.13 1.26
CA ARG A 111 -8.34 11.49 2.49
C ARG A 111 -7.38 10.45 3.05
N SER A 112 -6.47 9.94 2.22
CA SER A 112 -5.50 8.90 2.54
C SER A 112 -4.24 9.06 1.69
N VAL A 113 -3.17 8.34 2.06
CA VAL A 113 -1.97 8.25 1.23
C VAL A 113 -2.28 7.60 -0.12
N ALA A 114 -3.15 6.58 -0.14
CA ALA A 114 -3.60 5.96 -1.39
C ALA A 114 -4.31 6.96 -2.32
N ASP A 115 -5.13 7.86 -1.78
CA ASP A 115 -5.75 8.94 -2.56
C ASP A 115 -4.70 9.89 -3.15
N LEU A 116 -3.67 10.25 -2.38
CA LEU A 116 -2.57 11.11 -2.85
C LEU A 116 -1.73 10.41 -3.92
N ILE A 117 -1.47 9.12 -3.78
CA ILE A 117 -0.81 8.30 -4.81
C ILE A 117 -1.63 8.33 -6.10
N ASN A 118 -2.94 8.08 -6.01
CA ASN A 118 -3.81 8.13 -7.18
C ASN A 118 -3.87 9.52 -7.80
N LEU A 119 -3.91 10.57 -6.99
CA LEU A 119 -3.87 11.95 -7.48
C LEU A 119 -2.58 12.24 -8.25
N ALA A 120 -1.44 11.85 -7.70
CA ALA A 120 -0.13 12.04 -8.34
C ALA A 120 0.00 11.25 -9.65
N LEU A 121 -0.62 10.06 -9.73
CA LEU A 121 -0.64 9.23 -10.93
C LEU A 121 -1.67 9.67 -11.98
N ASN A 122 -2.54 10.64 -11.68
CA ASN A 122 -3.61 11.11 -12.57
C ASN A 122 -3.61 12.63 -12.72
N THR A 123 -2.45 13.26 -12.74
CA THR A 123 -2.34 14.72 -12.92
C THR A 123 -2.95 15.18 -14.25
N GLU A 124 -2.93 14.33 -15.28
CA GLU A 124 -3.54 14.56 -16.58
C GLU A 124 -5.07 14.70 -16.56
N TYR A 125 -5.74 14.29 -15.48
CA TYR A 125 -7.18 14.50 -15.28
C TYR A 125 -7.53 15.97 -15.02
N TYR A 126 -6.56 16.74 -14.53
CA TYR A 126 -6.74 18.14 -14.16
C TYR A 126 -5.98 19.08 -15.08
N SER A 127 -6.49 20.29 -15.20
CA SER A 127 -5.79 21.45 -15.78
C SER A 127 -5.70 22.55 -14.75
N PHE A 128 -4.51 23.08 -14.52
CA PHE A 128 -4.33 24.20 -13.60
C PHE A 128 -3.98 25.48 -14.40
N ILE A 129 -4.78 26.52 -14.19
CA ILE A 129 -4.64 27.83 -14.81
C ILE A 129 -4.21 28.81 -13.71
N PRO A 130 -2.94 29.26 -13.70
CA PRO A 130 -2.46 30.19 -12.70
C PRO A 130 -3.03 31.62 -12.95
N ASP A 131 -2.92 32.46 -11.92
CA ASP A 131 -3.19 33.90 -11.99
C ASP A 131 -4.62 34.26 -12.40
N ILE A 132 -5.57 33.39 -12.17
CA ILE A 132 -7.01 33.62 -12.32
C ILE A 132 -7.62 33.74 -10.94
N TYR A 133 -8.21 34.90 -10.63
CA TYR A 133 -8.65 35.20 -9.26
C TYR A 133 -10.16 35.27 -9.12
N ASP A 134 -10.88 35.61 -10.19
CA ASP A 134 -12.32 35.72 -10.19
C ASP A 134 -12.99 35.23 -11.49
N TYR A 135 -14.31 35.42 -11.59
CA TYR A 135 -15.06 34.98 -12.76
C TYR A 135 -14.79 35.83 -13.98
N ASP A 136 -14.44 37.13 -13.84
CA ASP A 136 -14.12 38.00 -14.97
C ASP A 136 -12.82 37.56 -15.62
N ASP A 137 -11.76 37.35 -14.82
CA ASP A 137 -10.47 36.83 -15.28
C ASP A 137 -10.65 35.48 -15.98
N TYR A 138 -11.44 34.59 -15.37
CA TYR A 138 -11.69 33.26 -15.91
C TYR A 138 -12.49 33.31 -17.20
N GLY A 139 -13.49 34.23 -17.29
CA GLY A 139 -14.28 34.43 -18.48
C GLY A 139 -13.43 34.99 -19.64
N ARG A 140 -12.53 35.92 -19.35
CA ARG A 140 -11.57 36.45 -20.33
C ARG A 140 -10.66 35.34 -20.85
N TYR A 141 -10.05 34.58 -19.96
CA TYR A 141 -9.19 33.45 -20.30
C TYR A 141 -9.94 32.44 -21.22
N LYS A 142 -11.14 32.04 -20.86
CA LYS A 142 -11.94 31.09 -21.64
C LYS A 142 -12.43 31.68 -22.98
N ALA A 143 -12.66 32.99 -23.08
CA ALA A 143 -12.97 33.64 -24.31
C ALA A 143 -11.76 33.60 -25.26
N GLU A 144 -10.56 33.92 -24.79
CA GLU A 144 -9.32 33.83 -25.57
C GLU A 144 -9.02 32.40 -26.01
N GLU A 145 -9.18 31.41 -25.12
CA GLU A 145 -9.04 29.97 -25.42
C GLU A 145 -10.02 29.53 -26.53
N SER A 146 -11.22 30.14 -26.57
CA SER A 146 -12.22 29.92 -27.62
C SER A 146 -11.92 30.66 -28.95
N GLY A 147 -10.80 31.38 -29.01
CA GLY A 147 -10.36 32.11 -30.21
C GLY A 147 -10.86 33.51 -30.28
N ILE A 148 -11.51 34.05 -29.24
CA ILE A 148 -11.90 35.45 -29.17
C ILE A 148 -10.69 36.30 -28.80
N LYS A 149 -10.27 37.19 -29.67
CA LYS A 149 -9.18 38.12 -29.41
C LYS A 149 -9.70 39.34 -28.67
N ILE A 150 -9.65 39.32 -27.34
CA ILE A 150 -10.23 40.40 -26.51
C ILE A 150 -9.64 41.76 -26.86
N GLY A 151 -8.33 41.88 -27.06
CA GLY A 151 -7.65 43.09 -27.41
C GLY A 151 -8.08 43.68 -28.81
N GLU A 152 -8.77 42.90 -29.65
CA GLU A 152 -9.31 43.37 -30.94
C GLU A 152 -10.78 43.89 -30.82
N LEU A 153 -11.43 43.71 -29.66
CA LEU A 153 -12.82 44.11 -29.44
C LEU A 153 -12.98 45.64 -29.36
N GLY A 154 -11.94 46.38 -28.99
CA GLY A 154 -12.04 47.82 -28.80
C GLY A 154 -13.16 48.19 -27.82
N ASP A 155 -13.98 49.21 -28.15
CA ASP A 155 -15.07 49.68 -27.31
C ASP A 155 -16.17 48.60 -27.05
N LEU A 156 -16.20 47.54 -27.84
CA LEU A 156 -17.14 46.41 -27.62
C LEU A 156 -16.80 45.59 -26.39
N GLU A 157 -15.57 45.64 -25.90
CA GLU A 157 -15.15 44.94 -24.71
C GLU A 157 -16.00 45.32 -23.48
N ASP A 158 -16.34 46.61 -23.37
CA ASP A 158 -17.16 47.15 -22.25
C ASP A 158 -18.59 46.58 -22.23
N PHE A 159 -19.05 46.03 -23.34
CA PHE A 159 -20.41 45.45 -23.46
C PHE A 159 -20.41 43.91 -23.28
N VAL A 160 -19.23 43.27 -23.14
CA VAL A 160 -19.13 41.84 -22.91
C VAL A 160 -19.13 41.53 -21.41
N ASN A 161 -20.11 40.76 -20.96
CA ASN A 161 -20.14 40.32 -19.56
C ASN A 161 -19.27 39.07 -19.36
N PHE A 162 -17.98 39.26 -19.16
CA PHE A 162 -17.03 38.19 -18.93
C PHE A 162 -17.29 37.48 -17.60
N TRP A 163 -17.81 38.16 -16.59
CA TRP A 163 -18.19 37.57 -15.31
C TRP A 163 -19.23 36.45 -15.47
N ASP A 164 -20.34 36.73 -16.14
CA ASP A 164 -21.40 35.75 -16.38
C ASP A 164 -20.90 34.62 -17.29
N TYR A 165 -20.02 34.90 -18.23
CA TYR A 165 -19.41 33.89 -19.06
C TYR A 165 -18.50 32.98 -18.26
N GLY A 166 -17.65 33.51 -17.38
CA GLY A 166 -16.77 32.78 -16.50
C GLY A 166 -17.56 31.91 -15.51
N GLU A 167 -18.64 32.41 -14.93
CA GLU A 167 -19.53 31.63 -14.06
C GLU A 167 -20.10 30.39 -14.77
N ARG A 168 -20.52 30.55 -16.03
CA ARG A 168 -20.99 29.41 -16.86
C ARG A 168 -19.90 28.44 -17.20
N CYS A 169 -18.70 28.93 -17.56
CA CYS A 169 -17.54 28.09 -17.84
C CYS A 169 -17.13 27.27 -16.59
N LYS A 170 -17.14 27.88 -15.38
CA LYS A 170 -16.89 27.21 -14.15
C LYS A 170 -17.81 25.99 -13.94
N LYS A 171 -19.09 26.15 -14.18
CA LYS A 171 -20.07 25.06 -14.03
C LYS A 171 -19.82 23.93 -15.05
N ASN A 172 -19.51 24.30 -16.30
CA ASN A 172 -19.30 23.35 -17.39
C ASN A 172 -18.00 22.53 -17.17
N ASN A 173 -16.93 23.19 -16.76
CA ASN A 173 -15.60 22.59 -16.59
C ASN A 173 -15.38 22.05 -15.17
N LYS A 174 -16.41 22.09 -14.30
CA LYS A 174 -16.28 21.71 -12.89
C LYS A 174 -15.08 22.36 -12.20
N ALA A 175 -14.84 23.63 -12.53
CA ALA A 175 -13.66 24.36 -12.10
C ALA A 175 -13.75 24.77 -10.62
N VAL A 176 -12.62 24.76 -9.92
CA VAL A 176 -12.46 25.18 -8.53
C VAL A 176 -11.51 26.36 -8.48
N PHE A 177 -11.95 27.49 -7.92
CA PHE A 177 -11.09 28.64 -7.66
C PHE A 177 -10.28 28.39 -6.39
N LEU A 178 -8.99 28.64 -6.47
CA LEU A 178 -8.04 28.49 -5.38
C LEU A 178 -7.53 29.89 -5.02
N ASP A 179 -7.96 30.40 -3.88
CA ASP A 179 -7.64 31.74 -3.40
C ASP A 179 -6.18 32.13 -3.65
N SER A 180 -5.97 33.22 -4.41
CA SER A 180 -4.65 33.76 -4.76
C SER A 180 -3.69 32.79 -5.46
N TYR A 181 -4.18 31.68 -6.04
CA TYR A 181 -3.35 30.69 -6.69
C TYR A 181 -3.73 30.44 -8.15
N GLY A 182 -5.02 30.34 -8.45
CA GLY A 182 -5.53 30.11 -9.79
C GLY A 182 -6.81 29.29 -9.82
N VAL A 183 -7.07 28.64 -10.94
CA VAL A 183 -8.25 27.79 -11.17
C VAL A 183 -7.82 26.39 -11.54
N LEU A 184 -8.42 25.40 -10.89
CA LEU A 184 -8.30 23.98 -11.22
C LEU A 184 -9.54 23.55 -12.00
N GLU A 185 -9.36 23.05 -13.21
CA GLU A 185 -10.41 22.41 -14.03
C GLU A 185 -10.30 20.88 -13.98
N LYS A 186 -11.45 20.20 -14.18
CA LYS A 186 -11.52 18.73 -14.25
C LYS A 186 -11.94 18.27 -15.64
N GLY A 187 -11.48 17.10 -16.04
CA GLY A 187 -11.99 16.42 -17.22
C GLY A 187 -11.06 16.44 -18.43
N GLY A 188 -9.75 16.53 -18.21
CA GLY A 188 -8.77 16.33 -19.28
C GLY A 188 -8.76 14.88 -19.76
N ALA A 189 -8.42 13.95 -18.87
CA ALA A 189 -8.47 12.51 -19.08
C ALA A 189 -9.50 11.85 -18.15
N GLU A 190 -9.60 10.52 -18.14
CA GLU A 190 -10.37 9.78 -17.14
C GLU A 190 -9.54 9.56 -15.89
N PHE A 191 -10.10 9.87 -14.70
CA PHE A 191 -9.45 9.54 -13.43
C PHE A 191 -9.57 8.05 -13.18
N THR A 192 -8.44 7.37 -13.11
CA THR A 192 -8.37 5.92 -12.90
C THR A 192 -7.76 5.60 -11.54
N GLU A 193 -8.42 4.78 -10.74
CA GLU A 193 -7.83 4.24 -9.52
C GLU A 193 -6.71 3.24 -9.87
N ARG A 194 -5.44 3.69 -9.80
CA ARG A 194 -4.24 2.91 -10.14
C ARG A 194 -3.66 2.20 -8.92
N TYR A 195 -4.00 2.68 -7.74
CA TYR A 195 -3.60 2.11 -6.45
C TYR A 195 -4.80 2.03 -5.51
N ASN A 196 -5.11 0.83 -5.03
CA ASN A 196 -6.30 0.55 -4.20
C ASN A 196 -5.98 0.39 -2.70
N GLY A 197 -4.76 0.73 -2.27
CA GLY A 197 -4.29 0.55 -0.88
C GLY A 197 -3.75 -0.86 -0.59
N ASP A 198 -3.59 -1.73 -1.59
CA ASP A 198 -2.94 -3.02 -1.42
C ASP A 198 -1.41 -2.86 -1.48
N LEU A 199 -0.76 -2.96 -0.32
CA LEU A 199 0.70 -2.82 -0.17
C LEU A 199 1.49 -3.79 -1.06
N ASN A 200 0.91 -4.93 -1.44
CA ASN A 200 1.57 -5.89 -2.33
C ASN A 200 1.65 -5.40 -3.79
N THR A 201 0.96 -4.32 -4.14
CA THR A 201 1.03 -3.70 -5.47
C THR A 201 2.04 -2.57 -5.55
N ILE A 202 2.62 -2.16 -4.43
CA ILE A 202 3.74 -1.20 -4.38
C ILE A 202 4.96 -1.82 -5.07
N PRO A 203 5.71 -1.06 -5.89
CA PRO A 203 6.97 -1.55 -6.46
C PRO A 203 7.94 -2.05 -5.38
N LYS A 204 8.66 -3.13 -5.67
CA LYS A 204 9.49 -3.83 -4.68
C LYS A 204 10.56 -2.98 -4.02
N GLU A 205 11.09 -1.99 -4.74
CA GLU A 205 12.06 -1.05 -4.20
C GLU A 205 11.50 -0.20 -3.05
N TYR A 206 10.18 -0.03 -2.96
CA TYR A 206 9.48 0.73 -1.90
C TYR A 206 8.71 -0.14 -0.93
N SER A 207 8.58 -1.46 -1.18
CA SER A 207 7.84 -2.43 -0.36
C SER A 207 8.73 -3.05 0.73
N ILE A 208 9.45 -2.23 1.49
CA ILE A 208 10.55 -2.68 2.37
C ILE A 208 10.01 -3.39 3.61
N THR A 209 9.08 -2.76 4.32
CA THR A 209 8.52 -3.32 5.56
C THR A 209 7.51 -4.43 5.26
N THR A 210 6.77 -4.32 4.18
CA THR A 210 5.83 -5.35 3.71
C THR A 210 6.57 -6.62 3.30
N ASP A 211 7.71 -6.50 2.63
CA ASP A 211 8.54 -7.65 2.26
C ASP A 211 9.21 -8.29 3.49
N ALA A 212 9.68 -7.50 4.46
CA ALA A 212 10.21 -8.01 5.72
C ALA A 212 9.18 -8.80 6.53
N LEU A 213 7.95 -8.28 6.64
CA LEU A 213 6.83 -8.99 7.28
C LEU A 213 6.49 -10.30 6.55
N SER A 214 6.57 -10.30 5.22
CA SER A 214 6.32 -11.50 4.42
C SER A 214 7.40 -12.57 4.62
N GLU A 215 8.66 -12.18 4.73
CA GLU A 215 9.79 -13.08 5.03
C GLU A 215 9.61 -13.76 6.39
N ILE A 216 9.27 -13.01 7.44
CA ILE A 216 9.02 -13.54 8.78
C ILE A 216 7.81 -14.49 8.80
N GLU A 217 6.72 -14.13 8.13
CA GLU A 217 5.54 -15.01 8.01
C GLU A 217 5.89 -16.34 7.34
N ILE A 218 6.78 -16.33 6.34
CA ILE A 218 7.26 -17.53 5.68
C ILE A 218 8.07 -18.39 6.65
N GLU A 219 9.01 -17.79 7.39
CA GLU A 219 9.83 -18.50 8.38
C GLU A 219 8.96 -19.10 9.47
N ASP A 220 7.98 -18.37 10.00
CA ASP A 220 7.03 -18.86 11.00
C ASP A 220 6.16 -20.00 10.46
N SER A 221 5.69 -19.92 9.22
CA SER A 221 4.89 -20.97 8.59
C SER A 221 5.71 -22.23 8.33
N MET A 222 6.97 -22.08 7.93
CA MET A 222 7.90 -23.21 7.80
C MET A 222 8.19 -23.85 9.13
N GLY A 223 8.49 -23.09 10.16
CA GLY A 223 8.71 -23.57 11.51
C GLY A 223 7.48 -24.30 12.07
N LEU A 224 6.28 -23.80 11.82
CA LEU A 224 5.03 -24.48 12.18
C LEU A 224 4.91 -25.85 11.48
N ALA A 225 5.15 -25.87 10.17
CA ALA A 225 5.07 -27.12 9.40
C ALA A 225 6.05 -28.19 9.90
N VAL A 226 7.29 -27.78 10.17
CA VAL A 226 8.33 -28.67 10.73
C VAL A 226 7.90 -29.23 12.09
N ARG A 227 7.44 -28.39 13.00
CA ARG A 227 6.98 -28.84 14.34
C ARG A 227 5.82 -29.84 14.26
N ILE A 228 4.86 -29.58 13.36
CA ILE A 228 3.72 -30.50 13.17
C ILE A 228 4.18 -31.81 12.56
N ASP A 229 5.02 -31.78 11.53
CA ASP A 229 5.54 -32.97 10.85
C ASP A 229 6.37 -33.84 11.80
N GLU A 230 7.31 -33.25 12.53
CA GLU A 230 8.13 -33.96 13.54
C GLU A 230 7.28 -34.62 14.63
N TYR A 231 6.26 -33.88 15.12
CA TYR A 231 5.37 -34.46 16.15
C TYR A 231 4.58 -35.64 15.61
N LEU A 232 4.01 -35.53 14.42
CA LEU A 232 3.23 -36.59 13.79
C LEU A 232 4.09 -37.84 13.51
N ARG A 233 5.29 -37.63 12.98
CA ARG A 233 6.25 -38.75 12.76
C ARG A 233 6.61 -39.50 14.07
N ALA A 234 6.84 -38.76 15.14
CA ALA A 234 7.27 -39.30 16.39
C ALA A 234 6.14 -39.99 17.18
N ASN A 235 4.91 -39.52 17.07
CA ASN A 235 3.83 -39.89 17.98
C ASN A 235 2.65 -40.58 17.31
N HIS A 236 2.55 -40.59 15.98
CA HIS A 236 1.42 -41.18 15.28
C HIS A 236 1.82 -42.47 14.55
N PRO A 237 1.27 -43.63 14.93
CA PRO A 237 1.65 -44.91 14.37
C PRO A 237 1.32 -45.08 12.88
N ASP A 238 0.30 -44.29 12.40
CA ASP A 238 -0.16 -44.30 11.03
C ASP A 238 0.24 -43.00 10.29
N TYR A 239 1.48 -42.53 10.43
CA TYR A 239 1.96 -41.29 9.84
C TYR A 239 1.65 -41.19 8.33
N ASP A 240 1.85 -42.27 7.57
CA ASP A 240 1.58 -42.28 6.13
C ASP A 240 0.09 -42.06 5.79
N ARG A 241 -0.83 -42.56 6.61
CA ARG A 241 -2.26 -42.34 6.45
C ARG A 241 -2.61 -40.89 6.75
N VAL A 242 -2.12 -40.39 7.89
CA VAL A 242 -2.27 -38.99 8.29
C VAL A 242 -1.78 -38.03 7.21
N TYR A 243 -0.65 -38.34 6.64
CA TYR A 243 -0.05 -37.59 5.56
C TYR A 243 -0.93 -37.59 4.30
N SER A 244 -1.52 -38.75 3.95
CA SER A 244 -2.45 -38.86 2.82
C SER A 244 -3.73 -38.05 3.06
N GLU A 245 -4.30 -38.09 4.26
CA GLU A 245 -5.47 -37.31 4.63
C GLU A 245 -5.21 -35.79 4.55
N ILE A 246 -4.02 -35.34 4.96
CA ILE A 246 -3.61 -33.95 4.82
C ILE A 246 -3.49 -33.55 3.34
N ILE A 247 -3.00 -34.44 2.48
CA ILE A 247 -2.96 -34.20 1.03
C ILE A 247 -4.35 -34.14 0.42
N GLU A 248 -5.28 -35.03 0.83
CA GLU A 248 -6.68 -34.96 0.38
C GLU A 248 -7.34 -33.64 0.77
N ILE A 249 -7.09 -33.15 1.99
CA ILE A 249 -7.54 -31.82 2.41
C ILE A 249 -6.95 -30.73 1.53
N GLN A 250 -5.70 -30.87 1.12
CA GLN A 250 -5.04 -29.94 0.21
C GLN A 250 -5.72 -29.91 -1.16
N GLN A 251 -6.13 -31.04 -1.70
CA GLN A 251 -6.86 -31.13 -2.98
C GLN A 251 -8.23 -30.46 -2.86
N ASP A 252 -9.01 -30.76 -1.84
CA ASP A 252 -10.28 -30.09 -1.53
C ASP A 252 -10.12 -28.56 -1.38
N LEU A 253 -8.97 -28.11 -0.94
CA LEU A 253 -8.66 -26.71 -0.73
C LEU A 253 -8.32 -25.96 -2.02
N SER A 254 -7.86 -26.64 -3.06
CA SER A 254 -7.61 -26.04 -4.37
C SER A 254 -8.91 -25.71 -5.13
N ASP A 255 -9.97 -26.48 -4.90
CA ASP A 255 -11.24 -26.36 -5.61
C ASP A 255 -12.23 -25.38 -4.96
N ASN A 256 -12.11 -25.12 -3.65
CA ASN A 256 -13.00 -24.22 -2.90
C ASN A 256 -12.25 -23.14 -2.16
N ILE A 257 -12.19 -22.00 -2.74
CA ILE A 257 -11.63 -20.79 -2.16
C ILE A 257 -12.25 -20.47 -0.79
N LEU A 258 -11.67 -20.99 0.34
CA LEU A 258 -11.05 -20.12 1.30
C LEU A 258 -11.75 -19.73 2.59
N HIS A 259 -12.94 -20.13 2.95
CA HIS A 259 -13.47 -19.87 4.27
C HIS A 259 -13.54 -21.17 5.11
N GLY A 260 -12.78 -21.22 6.20
CA GLY A 260 -12.87 -22.30 7.18
C GLY A 260 -11.78 -23.38 7.17
N LYS A 261 -10.62 -23.10 6.58
CA LYS A 261 -9.55 -24.10 6.37
C LYS A 261 -8.80 -24.54 7.63
N THR A 262 -8.47 -23.62 8.52
CA THR A 262 -7.94 -23.95 9.84
C THR A 262 -8.95 -24.76 10.64
N HIS A 263 -10.24 -24.52 10.48
CA HIS A 263 -11.30 -25.30 11.10
C HIS A 263 -11.29 -26.73 10.58
N ARG A 264 -11.12 -26.96 9.28
CA ARG A 264 -11.03 -28.31 8.72
C ARG A 264 -9.77 -29.03 9.15
N LEU A 265 -8.62 -28.34 9.18
CA LEU A 265 -7.38 -28.92 9.71
C LEU A 265 -7.53 -29.32 11.20
N LYS A 266 -8.20 -28.51 12.00
CA LYS A 266 -8.55 -28.85 13.39
C LYS A 266 -9.49 -30.06 13.47
N GLN A 267 -10.44 -30.19 12.53
CA GLN A 267 -11.29 -31.37 12.46
C GLN A 267 -10.46 -32.63 12.16
N VAL A 268 -9.55 -32.57 11.20
CA VAL A 268 -8.64 -33.68 10.89
C VAL A 268 -7.79 -34.04 12.12
N PHE A 269 -7.21 -33.07 12.80
CA PHE A 269 -6.48 -33.34 14.03
C PHE A 269 -7.34 -34.03 15.09
N ASN A 270 -8.59 -33.61 15.24
CA ASN A 270 -9.52 -34.26 16.16
C ASN A 270 -9.89 -35.69 15.73
N GLU A 271 -10.10 -35.94 14.43
CA GLU A 271 -10.36 -37.27 13.87
C GLU A 271 -9.15 -38.22 14.07
N MET A 272 -7.95 -37.66 14.09
CA MET A 272 -6.71 -38.36 14.42
C MET A 272 -6.50 -38.57 15.90
N GLY A 273 -7.41 -38.09 16.74
CA GLY A 273 -7.31 -38.20 18.21
C GLY A 273 -6.40 -37.14 18.84
N LEU A 274 -5.94 -36.12 18.06
CA LEU A 274 -5.19 -34.99 18.59
C LEU A 274 -6.14 -34.01 19.28
N THR A 275 -5.70 -33.43 20.37
CA THR A 275 -6.47 -32.49 21.19
C THR A 275 -5.76 -31.15 21.29
N SER A 276 -6.41 -30.16 21.87
CA SER A 276 -5.80 -28.86 22.16
C SER A 276 -4.59 -28.91 23.09
N ALA A 277 -4.32 -30.08 23.71
CA ALA A 277 -3.13 -30.31 24.53
C ALA A 277 -1.91 -30.72 23.69
N ASP A 278 -2.11 -31.20 22.47
CA ASP A 278 -1.07 -31.71 21.60
C ASP A 278 -0.39 -30.58 20.80
N GLU A 279 0.90 -30.77 20.52
CA GLU A 279 1.74 -29.75 19.88
C GLU A 279 1.20 -29.25 18.53
N PRO A 280 0.74 -30.08 17.58
CA PRO A 280 0.23 -29.61 16.30
C PRO A 280 -0.95 -28.65 16.45
N TYR A 281 -1.85 -28.94 17.40
CA TYR A 281 -3.02 -28.13 17.65
C TYR A 281 -2.67 -26.79 18.30
N LYS A 282 -1.74 -26.81 19.26
CA LYS A 282 -1.22 -25.59 19.91
C LYS A 282 -0.52 -24.68 18.91
N SER A 283 0.38 -25.24 18.13
CA SER A 283 1.15 -24.51 17.12
C SER A 283 0.23 -23.86 16.08
N LEU A 284 -0.82 -24.57 15.63
CA LEU A 284 -1.80 -24.02 14.71
C LEU A 284 -2.60 -22.87 15.34
N CYS A 285 -3.01 -23.01 16.59
CA CYS A 285 -3.74 -21.96 17.30
C CYS A 285 -2.87 -20.71 17.55
N GLU A 286 -1.59 -20.90 17.83
CA GLU A 286 -0.64 -19.80 17.98
C GLU A 286 -0.43 -19.06 16.67
N PHE A 287 -0.25 -19.79 15.57
CA PHE A 287 -0.14 -19.21 14.25
C PHE A 287 -1.40 -18.42 13.86
N GLU A 288 -2.60 -18.96 14.07
CA GLU A 288 -3.85 -18.24 13.84
C GLU A 288 -3.98 -16.95 14.66
N LYS A 289 -3.44 -16.94 15.87
CA LYS A 289 -3.43 -15.76 16.72
C LYS A 289 -2.52 -14.67 16.17
N ASN A 290 -1.37 -15.06 15.65
CA ASN A 290 -0.39 -14.14 15.09
C ASN A 290 -0.80 -13.63 13.70
N TYR A 291 -1.48 -14.48 12.92
CA TYR A 291 -1.89 -14.19 11.54
C TYR A 291 -3.41 -14.40 11.33
N PRO A 292 -4.28 -13.65 12.01
CA PRO A 292 -5.73 -13.94 12.08
C PRO A 292 -6.48 -13.76 10.75
N LYS A 293 -5.88 -13.10 9.76
CA LYS A 293 -6.47 -12.87 8.43
C LYS A 293 -5.84 -13.73 7.34
N ARG A 294 -4.88 -14.57 7.68
CA ARG A 294 -4.15 -15.38 6.71
C ARG A 294 -4.82 -16.72 6.48
N LEU A 295 -4.70 -17.15 5.26
CA LEU A 295 -5.21 -18.43 4.80
C LEU A 295 -4.02 -19.36 4.61
N PHE A 296 -4.11 -20.53 5.23
CA PHE A 296 -3.05 -21.51 5.20
C PHE A 296 -3.29 -22.52 4.09
N MET A 297 -2.24 -22.85 3.38
CA MET A 297 -2.18 -24.05 2.56
C MET A 297 -1.11 -24.98 3.12
N ILE A 298 -1.45 -26.27 3.14
CA ILE A 298 -0.51 -27.34 3.44
C ILE A 298 -0.11 -27.93 2.09
N TYR A 299 1.18 -28.04 1.84
CA TYR A 299 1.67 -28.68 0.64
C TYR A 299 2.92 -29.49 0.93
N GLN A 300 3.15 -30.48 0.08
CA GLN A 300 4.33 -31.29 0.10
C GLN A 300 5.41 -30.67 -0.76
N LEU A 301 6.60 -30.48 -0.21
CA LEU A 301 7.79 -30.27 -1.01
C LEU A 301 8.22 -31.61 -1.61
N LYS A 302 8.26 -31.72 -2.93
CA LYS A 302 9.04 -32.77 -3.60
C LYS A 302 10.48 -32.30 -3.62
N ASP A 303 11.25 -32.78 -2.69
CA ASP A 303 12.69 -32.82 -2.84
C ASP A 303 13.12 -34.20 -3.35
N ASP A 304 14.22 -34.23 -4.07
CA ASP A 304 14.82 -35.43 -4.59
C ASP A 304 14.88 -36.53 -3.52
N ASP A 305 14.06 -37.54 -3.71
CA ASP A 305 14.07 -38.90 -3.12
C ASP A 305 14.27 -39.12 -1.61
N SER A 306 14.53 -38.14 -0.75
CA SER A 306 14.89 -38.42 0.64
C SER A 306 14.11 -37.71 1.75
N THR A 307 13.34 -36.66 1.48
CA THR A 307 12.60 -35.94 2.53
C THR A 307 11.19 -35.58 2.11
N ARG A 308 10.22 -36.36 2.55
CA ARG A 308 8.81 -35.96 2.55
C ARG A 308 8.61 -35.02 3.73
N GLY A 309 8.18 -33.77 3.51
CA GLY A 309 7.88 -32.80 4.54
C GLY A 309 6.56 -32.08 4.26
N LEU A 310 5.91 -31.62 5.30
CA LEU A 310 4.75 -30.75 5.24
C LEU A 310 5.22 -29.30 5.35
N ARG A 311 4.59 -28.41 4.58
CA ARG A 311 4.84 -27.00 4.66
C ARG A 311 3.53 -26.22 4.70
N PHE A 312 3.46 -25.23 5.56
CA PHE A 312 2.33 -24.31 5.67
C PHE A 312 2.75 -22.96 5.10
N GLU A 313 1.94 -22.39 4.24
CA GLU A 313 2.17 -21.06 3.70
C GLU A 313 0.89 -20.28 3.52
N SER A 314 1.02 -18.95 3.46
CA SER A 314 -0.10 -18.10 3.11
C SER A 314 -0.44 -18.28 1.63
N LEU A 315 -1.72 -18.17 1.29
CA LEU A 315 -2.19 -18.28 -0.09
C LEU A 315 -1.58 -17.21 -1.00
N GLU A 316 -1.36 -16.02 -0.46
CA GLU A 316 -0.76 -14.91 -1.19
C GLU A 316 0.68 -15.21 -1.58
N HIS A 317 1.45 -15.80 -0.66
CA HIS A 317 2.82 -16.22 -0.95
C HIS A 317 2.86 -17.27 -2.06
N ILE A 318 1.96 -18.26 -2.00
CA ILE A 318 1.85 -19.30 -3.04
C ILE A 318 1.50 -18.70 -4.40
N LYS A 319 0.61 -17.71 -4.45
CA LYS A 319 0.31 -16.99 -5.69
C LYS A 319 1.53 -16.23 -6.22
N LYS A 320 2.31 -15.60 -5.36
CA LYS A 320 3.56 -14.91 -5.74
C LYS A 320 4.59 -15.90 -6.31
N ILE A 321 4.81 -17.04 -5.64
CA ILE A 321 5.74 -18.08 -6.12
C ILE A 321 5.31 -18.60 -7.49
N ASN A 322 4.03 -18.89 -7.70
CA ASN A 322 3.51 -19.41 -8.98
C ASN A 322 3.62 -18.40 -10.12
N ASN A 323 3.62 -17.11 -9.84
CA ASN A 323 3.78 -16.04 -10.82
C ASN A 323 5.25 -15.65 -11.06
N CYS A 324 6.19 -16.17 -10.30
CA CYS A 324 7.62 -15.87 -10.44
C CYS A 324 8.25 -16.71 -11.57
N PRO A 325 8.93 -16.08 -12.56
CA PRO A 325 9.54 -16.83 -13.68
C PRO A 325 10.67 -17.78 -13.27
N LEU A 326 11.23 -17.63 -12.06
CA LEU A 326 12.28 -18.49 -11.51
C LEU A 326 11.76 -19.76 -10.83
N SER A 327 10.44 -19.91 -10.67
CA SER A 327 9.81 -21.05 -9.95
C SER A 327 9.76 -22.35 -10.78
N LYS A 328 10.41 -22.43 -11.93
CA LYS A 328 10.46 -23.66 -12.74
C LYS A 328 11.19 -24.83 -12.07
N THR A 329 11.87 -24.59 -10.96
CA THR A 329 12.57 -25.63 -10.18
C THR A 329 11.84 -26.07 -8.93
N MET A 330 10.80 -25.34 -8.48
CA MET A 330 9.91 -25.79 -7.42
C MET A 330 8.59 -26.24 -8.05
N SER A 331 8.46 -27.52 -8.34
CA SER A 331 7.16 -28.06 -8.77
C SER A 331 6.22 -28.11 -7.57
N LEU A 332 5.51 -27.04 -7.34
CA LEU A 332 4.28 -27.06 -6.56
C LEU A 332 3.31 -28.01 -7.29
N PHE A 333 3.03 -29.15 -6.67
CA PHE A 333 2.00 -30.04 -7.19
C PHE A 333 0.63 -29.44 -6.84
N ILE A 334 0.11 -28.66 -7.78
CA ILE A 334 -1.31 -28.63 -8.04
C ILE A 334 -1.52 -29.74 -9.08
N PRO A 335 -2.27 -30.79 -8.82
CA PRO A 335 -2.63 -31.74 -9.87
C PRO A 335 -3.32 -30.93 -10.97
N ARG A 336 -2.75 -30.91 -12.16
CA ARG A 336 -3.51 -30.53 -13.36
C ARG A 336 -4.22 -31.80 -13.80
N GLU A 337 -5.56 -31.72 -13.93
CA GLU A 337 -6.27 -32.65 -14.79
C GLU A 337 -5.73 -32.60 -16.21
#